data_16316d8cdc6eaeffb4734bf064b43032
#
_entry.id   16316d8cdc6eaeffb4734bf064b43032
#
_cell.length_a   1.000
_cell.length_b   1.000
_cell.length_c   1.000
_cell.angle_alpha   90.00
_cell.angle_beta   90.00
_cell.angle_gamma   90.00
#
_symmetry.space_group_name_H-M   'P 1'
#
loop_
_entity.id
_entity.type
_entity.pdbx_description
1 polymer ?
#
loop_
_entity_poly.entity_id
_entity_poly.type
_entity_poly.pdbx_seq_one_letter_code
_entity_poly.pdbx_strand_id
1 'polypeptide(L)'
;MRRRDFVRTAGAALPLAALHPAPLAATGRGGAAERAGRGEASFRHSVCQWPFGMWSLDELCAVAAELGIASVELVQPSDAPTLARHGLTCAMTAQPAAVPDPLRQGWNRAAHHEWLVPAYREQLEATAGAGWSQLICFSGNRDGLDDAAGLETMAQGLEQILPLADRLGVTVCLELFNSKVDHPDYQADSTAWGVALVERVGSPRFRLLYDVYHMQIMEGDVIRTLTDHLDAIAHVHTAGVPGRHEIDESQELFYPAIVRALDAAGYGGYVAQEFIPTGDPRPALADAVRRCTV
;
A
#
# COMPACT_ATOMS: atom_id res chain seq x y z
N MET A 1 30.55 -25.77 -45.29
CA MET A 1 30.29 -27.12 -45.89
C MET A 1 29.38 -27.89 -44.95
N ARG A 2 28.24 -28.32 -45.49
CA ARG A 2 27.24 -29.33 -45.04
C ARG A 2 26.32 -29.05 -43.84
N ARG A 3 25.10 -28.69 -44.21
CA ARG A 3 23.84 -28.91 -43.46
C ARG A 3 23.63 -30.42 -43.24
N ARG A 4 23.08 -30.83 -42.10
CA ARG A 4 22.42 -32.14 -41.87
C ARG A 4 21.21 -31.96 -40.94
N ASP A 5 20.06 -32.06 -41.49
CA ASP A 5 18.85 -32.84 -41.32
C ASP A 5 18.42 -33.13 -39.86
N PHE A 6 17.32 -32.51 -39.48
CA PHE A 6 16.55 -32.83 -38.27
C PHE A 6 15.39 -33.76 -38.69
N VAL A 7 15.44 -34.98 -38.22
CA VAL A 7 14.40 -35.99 -38.42
C VAL A 7 13.18 -35.68 -37.57
N ARG A 8 12.00 -35.60 -38.24
CA ARG A 8 10.68 -35.54 -37.60
C ARG A 8 10.29 -36.96 -37.15
N THR A 9 10.02 -37.16 -35.86
CA THR A 9 9.24 -38.28 -35.36
C THR A 9 7.89 -37.79 -34.91
N ALA A 10 6.86 -38.28 -35.57
CA ALA A 10 5.46 -38.04 -35.22
C ALA A 10 5.07 -39.01 -34.07
N GLY A 11 4.72 -38.42 -32.93
CA GLY A 11 4.10 -39.16 -31.81
C GLY A 11 2.63 -38.80 -31.73
N ALA A 12 1.78 -39.83 -31.80
CA ALA A 12 0.33 -39.72 -31.73
C ALA A 12 -0.12 -39.26 -30.33
N ALA A 13 -0.90 -38.19 -30.26
CA ALA A 13 -1.54 -37.71 -29.05
C ALA A 13 -2.93 -38.30 -28.90
N LEU A 14 -3.22 -38.97 -27.79
CA LEU A 14 -4.55 -39.33 -27.35
C LEU A 14 -5.23 -38.11 -26.69
N PRO A 15 -6.55 -37.89 -26.87
CA PRO A 15 -7.21 -36.74 -26.26
C PRO A 15 -7.49 -37.01 -24.78
N LEU A 16 -6.93 -36.17 -23.90
CA LEU A 16 -7.36 -36.05 -22.51
C LEU A 16 -8.65 -35.20 -22.46
N ALA A 17 -9.73 -35.79 -21.96
CA ALA A 17 -10.99 -35.11 -21.71
C ALA A 17 -10.79 -34.08 -20.56
N ALA A 18 -10.93 -32.81 -20.89
CA ALA A 18 -10.92 -31.73 -19.91
C ALA A 18 -12.26 -31.72 -19.14
N LEU A 19 -12.22 -32.08 -17.87
CA LEU A 19 -13.28 -31.79 -16.92
C LEU A 19 -13.22 -30.26 -16.59
N HIS A 20 -14.21 -29.53 -17.08
CA HIS A 20 -14.41 -28.15 -16.70
C HIS A 20 -15.15 -28.11 -15.36
N PRO A 21 -14.66 -27.41 -14.33
CA PRO A 21 -15.48 -27.08 -13.18
C PRO A 21 -16.51 -26.01 -13.57
N ALA A 22 -17.76 -26.19 -13.15
CA ALA A 22 -18.83 -25.23 -13.35
C ALA A 22 -18.55 -23.93 -12.62
N PRO A 23 -18.93 -22.75 -13.17
CA PRO A 23 -18.72 -21.49 -12.49
C PRO A 23 -19.64 -21.39 -11.27
N LEU A 24 -19.05 -21.12 -10.12
CA LEU A 24 -19.76 -20.66 -8.91
C LEU A 24 -20.45 -19.32 -9.23
N ALA A 25 -21.75 -19.25 -9.03
CA ALA A 25 -22.55 -18.06 -9.20
C ALA A 25 -22.06 -16.96 -8.24
N ALA A 26 -21.50 -15.90 -8.78
CA ALA A 26 -21.21 -14.67 -8.05
C ALA A 26 -22.53 -13.94 -7.78
N THR A 27 -23.02 -14.05 -6.56
CA THR A 27 -24.08 -13.18 -6.04
C THR A 27 -23.44 -11.94 -5.44
N GLY A 28 -23.71 -10.76 -6.00
CA GLY A 28 -23.40 -9.46 -5.37
C GLY A 28 -22.62 -8.47 -6.24
N ARG A 29 -23.02 -8.23 -7.49
CA ARG A 29 -22.67 -7.00 -8.22
C ARG A 29 -23.89 -6.08 -8.25
N GLY A 30 -24.13 -5.42 -7.14
CA GLY A 30 -25.09 -4.32 -7.05
C GLY A 30 -24.39 -3.11 -6.46
N GLY A 31 -23.92 -2.19 -7.32
CA GLY A 31 -23.36 -0.91 -6.87
C GLY A 31 -22.49 -0.16 -7.85
N ALA A 32 -21.99 -0.79 -8.90
CA ALA A 32 -21.07 -0.14 -9.87
C ALA A 32 -21.77 0.64 -11.00
N ALA A 33 -23.06 0.44 -11.22
CA ALA A 33 -23.77 1.00 -12.39
C ALA A 33 -24.37 2.41 -12.15
N GLU A 34 -24.36 2.94 -10.95
CA GLU A 34 -25.04 4.22 -10.63
C GLU A 34 -24.09 5.43 -10.49
N ARG A 35 -22.78 5.25 -10.57
CA ARG A 35 -21.77 6.32 -10.41
C ARG A 35 -21.24 6.94 -11.72
N ALA A 36 -21.72 6.50 -12.86
CA ALA A 36 -21.28 6.99 -14.19
C ALA A 36 -21.81 8.40 -14.56
N GLY A 37 -22.08 9.26 -13.60
CA GLY A 37 -22.70 10.57 -13.85
C GLY A 37 -22.06 11.80 -13.16
N ARG A 38 -20.93 11.66 -12.46
CA ARG A 38 -20.24 12.84 -11.88
C ARG A 38 -18.72 12.64 -12.05
N GLY A 39 -18.07 13.60 -12.67
CA GLY A 39 -16.63 13.59 -12.95
C GLY A 39 -15.75 13.87 -11.71
N GLU A 40 -15.94 13.12 -10.63
CA GLU A 40 -15.06 13.11 -9.47
C GLU A 40 -14.46 11.71 -9.34
N ALA A 41 -13.15 11.63 -9.09
CA ALA A 41 -12.44 10.39 -8.85
C ALA A 41 -13.10 9.58 -7.72
N SER A 42 -13.05 8.24 -7.83
CA SER A 42 -13.56 7.34 -6.78
C SER A 42 -12.72 7.37 -5.51
N PHE A 43 -11.46 7.81 -5.59
CA PHE A 43 -10.49 7.92 -4.48
C PHE A 43 -10.26 9.38 -4.07
N ARG A 44 -9.58 9.58 -2.94
CA ARG A 44 -9.24 10.89 -2.37
C ARG A 44 -7.73 11.08 -2.33
N HIS A 45 -7.27 12.34 -2.32
CA HIS A 45 -5.85 12.67 -2.16
C HIS A 45 -5.45 12.70 -0.68
N SER A 46 -4.23 12.22 -0.42
CA SER A 46 -3.52 12.34 0.85
C SER A 46 -2.09 12.81 0.66
N VAL A 47 -1.41 13.20 1.72
CA VAL A 47 0.02 13.53 1.73
C VAL A 47 0.67 13.02 3.01
N CYS A 48 1.83 12.35 2.88
CA CYS A 48 2.64 11.90 4.01
C CYS A 48 3.38 13.09 4.64
N GLN A 49 3.40 13.15 5.97
CA GLN A 49 4.03 14.28 6.68
C GLN A 49 5.56 14.27 6.58
N TRP A 50 6.21 13.11 6.65
CA TRP A 50 7.66 13.00 6.79
C TRP A 50 8.47 13.58 5.62
N PRO A 51 8.05 13.47 4.32
CA PRO A 51 8.82 14.07 3.22
C PRO A 51 8.76 15.60 3.22
N PHE A 52 7.76 16.17 3.88
CA PHE A 52 7.50 17.61 3.97
C PHE A 52 7.90 18.20 5.34
N GLY A 53 8.89 17.59 5.99
CA GLY A 53 9.38 18.00 7.30
C GLY A 53 10.01 19.41 7.37
N MET A 54 10.16 20.12 6.22
CA MET A 54 10.49 21.53 6.18
C MET A 54 9.33 22.43 6.65
N TRP A 55 8.09 21.93 6.63
CA TRP A 55 6.91 22.56 7.20
C TRP A 55 6.56 21.95 8.56
N SER A 56 6.05 22.76 9.46
CA SER A 56 5.33 22.25 10.62
C SER A 56 4.08 21.47 10.17
N LEU A 57 3.54 20.61 11.02
CA LEU A 57 2.31 19.90 10.70
C LEU A 57 1.15 20.85 10.39
N ASP A 58 1.04 21.97 11.12
CA ASP A 58 -0.01 22.98 10.91
C ASP A 58 0.13 23.67 9.54
N GLU A 59 1.35 24.01 9.12
CA GLU A 59 1.63 24.56 7.78
C GLU A 59 1.32 23.54 6.67
N LEU A 60 1.71 22.27 6.83
CA LEU A 60 1.38 21.23 5.86
C LEU A 60 -0.14 21.03 5.75
N CYS A 61 -0.85 21.02 6.89
CA CYS A 61 -2.32 20.92 6.90
C CYS A 61 -2.98 22.10 6.18
N ALA A 62 -2.48 23.33 6.36
CA ALA A 62 -2.99 24.50 5.65
C ALA A 62 -2.81 24.37 4.14
N VAL A 63 -1.61 23.99 3.68
CA VAL A 63 -1.31 23.74 2.25
C VAL A 63 -2.16 22.61 1.70
N ALA A 64 -2.29 21.50 2.41
CA ALA A 64 -3.10 20.36 2.01
C ALA A 64 -4.57 20.75 1.79
N ALA A 65 -5.16 21.47 2.74
CA ALA A 65 -6.53 21.97 2.63
C ALA A 65 -6.75 22.89 1.42
N GLU A 66 -5.82 23.83 1.18
CA GLU A 66 -5.87 24.72 0.02
C GLU A 66 -5.77 23.99 -1.32
N LEU A 67 -5.04 22.87 -1.39
CA LEU A 67 -4.88 22.03 -2.58
C LEU A 67 -6.00 20.99 -2.76
N GLY A 68 -7.00 20.95 -1.87
CA GLY A 68 -8.08 19.98 -1.92
C GLY A 68 -7.68 18.56 -1.50
N ILE A 69 -6.52 18.41 -0.84
CA ILE A 69 -6.09 17.16 -0.23
C ILE A 69 -6.96 16.90 1.00
N ALA A 70 -7.48 15.68 1.15
CA ALA A 70 -8.41 15.35 2.22
C ALA A 70 -7.73 14.82 3.49
N SER A 71 -6.45 14.44 3.41
CA SER A 71 -5.72 13.76 4.49
C SER A 71 -4.25 14.18 4.54
N VAL A 72 -3.74 14.36 5.76
CA VAL A 72 -2.31 14.34 6.07
C VAL A 72 -2.05 13.09 6.89
N GLU A 73 -1.08 12.26 6.50
CA GLU A 73 -0.91 10.94 7.07
C GLU A 73 0.51 10.65 7.56
N LEU A 74 0.68 9.45 8.12
CA LEU A 74 1.88 9.02 8.86
C LEU A 74 2.18 9.96 10.05
N VAL A 75 1.11 10.40 10.70
CA VAL A 75 1.11 11.19 11.93
C VAL A 75 0.57 10.38 13.11
N GLN A 76 0.79 10.85 14.33
CA GLN A 76 0.31 10.18 15.54
C GLN A 76 -1.15 10.57 15.87
N PRO A 77 -1.92 9.70 16.56
CA PRO A 77 -3.27 10.04 17.00
C PRO A 77 -3.37 11.31 17.86
N SER A 78 -2.30 11.68 18.57
CA SER A 78 -2.19 12.95 19.31
C SER A 78 -2.28 14.19 18.41
N ASP A 79 -2.03 14.05 17.11
CA ASP A 79 -2.06 15.14 16.13
C ASP A 79 -3.47 15.39 15.57
N ALA A 80 -4.45 14.55 15.90
CA ALA A 80 -5.81 14.65 15.40
C ALA A 80 -6.45 16.06 15.58
N PRO A 81 -6.24 16.77 16.71
CA PRO A 81 -6.78 18.13 16.84
C PRO A 81 -6.19 19.13 15.83
N THR A 82 -4.92 18.93 15.41
CA THR A 82 -4.29 19.77 14.37
C THR A 82 -4.95 19.55 13.02
N LEU A 83 -5.08 18.30 12.59
CA LEU A 83 -5.75 17.97 11.32
C LEU A 83 -7.20 18.46 11.29
N ALA A 84 -7.94 18.25 12.39
CA ALA A 84 -9.35 18.65 12.50
C ALA A 84 -9.57 20.17 12.35
N ARG A 85 -8.62 21.01 12.83
CA ARG A 85 -8.70 22.47 12.64
C ARG A 85 -8.71 22.89 11.18
N HIS A 86 -8.10 22.08 10.30
CA HIS A 86 -8.05 22.32 8.85
C HIS A 86 -9.10 21.52 8.07
N GLY A 87 -10.00 20.80 8.76
CA GLY A 87 -11.00 19.93 8.11
C GLY A 87 -10.44 18.66 7.48
N LEU A 88 -9.24 18.24 7.90
CA LEU A 88 -8.52 17.07 7.38
C LEU A 88 -8.69 15.86 8.30
N THR A 89 -8.47 14.68 7.72
CA THR A 89 -8.33 13.42 8.44
C THR A 89 -6.93 12.84 8.30
N CYS A 90 -6.66 11.68 8.93
CA CYS A 90 -5.47 10.87 8.66
C CYS A 90 -5.90 9.56 7.99
N ALA A 91 -5.48 9.35 6.75
CA ALA A 91 -5.80 8.15 5.99
C ALA A 91 -4.99 6.93 6.43
N MET A 92 -3.76 7.14 6.90
CA MET A 92 -2.85 6.10 7.39
C MET A 92 -2.16 6.59 8.65
N THR A 93 -2.50 6.03 9.81
CA THR A 93 -1.84 6.33 11.08
C THR A 93 -0.41 5.79 11.07
N ALA A 94 0.53 6.56 11.59
CA ALA A 94 1.90 6.11 11.79
C ALA A 94 1.97 4.92 12.77
N GLN A 95 3.01 4.08 12.62
CA GLN A 95 3.32 3.02 13.56
C GLN A 95 3.48 3.56 15.00
N PRO A 96 3.36 2.69 16.03
CA PRO A 96 3.54 3.13 17.41
C PRO A 96 4.92 3.78 17.61
N ALA A 97 4.95 4.96 18.21
CA ALA A 97 6.19 5.70 18.43
C ALA A 97 7.17 4.97 19.39
N ALA A 98 6.65 4.05 20.22
CA ALA A 98 7.45 3.23 21.13
C ALA A 98 8.22 2.09 20.42
N VAL A 99 7.93 1.80 19.15
CA VAL A 99 8.59 0.73 18.40
C VAL A 99 9.95 1.23 17.90
N PRO A 100 11.07 0.63 18.36
CA PRO A 100 12.38 1.02 17.90
C PRO A 100 12.62 0.44 16.49
N ASP A 101 13.16 1.24 15.59
CA ASP A 101 13.53 0.84 14.21
C ASP A 101 12.50 -0.08 13.53
N PRO A 102 11.24 0.37 13.35
CA PRO A 102 10.12 -0.47 12.92
C PRO A 102 10.33 -1.05 11.52
N LEU A 103 11.15 -0.43 10.69
CA LEU A 103 11.45 -0.90 9.33
C LEU A 103 12.33 -2.15 9.33
N ARG A 104 13.23 -2.29 10.30
CA ARG A 104 14.13 -3.45 10.42
C ARG A 104 13.64 -4.48 11.41
N GLN A 105 13.04 -4.04 12.53
CA GLN A 105 12.58 -4.88 13.62
C GLN A 105 11.06 -5.06 13.58
N GLY A 106 10.56 -5.67 12.50
CA GLY A 106 9.14 -5.82 12.25
C GLY A 106 8.55 -7.16 12.71
N TRP A 107 7.40 -7.48 12.13
CA TRP A 107 6.55 -8.60 12.55
C TRP A 107 7.05 -9.99 12.13
N ASN A 108 8.06 -10.09 11.26
CA ASN A 108 8.61 -11.36 10.78
C ASN A 108 9.43 -12.14 11.84
N ARG A 109 9.63 -11.61 13.05
CA ARG A 109 10.38 -12.22 14.12
C ARG A 109 9.51 -12.43 15.36
N ALA A 110 9.37 -13.68 15.79
CA ALA A 110 8.57 -14.02 16.99
C ALA A 110 9.06 -13.29 18.26
N ALA A 111 10.37 -13.09 18.40
CA ALA A 111 10.94 -12.34 19.51
C ALA A 111 10.48 -10.86 19.55
N HIS A 112 10.09 -10.29 18.43
CA HIS A 112 9.59 -8.92 18.39
C HIS A 112 8.12 -8.81 18.83
N HIS A 113 7.35 -9.91 18.79
CA HIS A 113 5.93 -9.89 19.16
C HIS A 113 5.72 -9.51 20.63
N GLU A 114 6.69 -9.79 21.51
CA GLU A 114 6.62 -9.43 22.93
C GLU A 114 6.37 -7.93 23.15
N TRP A 115 6.97 -7.07 22.33
CA TRP A 115 6.80 -5.62 22.43
C TRP A 115 5.95 -5.03 21.30
N LEU A 116 5.88 -5.64 20.10
CA LEU A 116 5.01 -5.18 19.02
C LEU A 116 3.53 -5.34 19.39
N VAL A 117 3.14 -6.49 19.93
CA VAL A 117 1.72 -6.75 20.24
C VAL A 117 1.14 -5.72 21.20
N PRO A 118 1.71 -5.44 22.38
CA PRO A 118 1.16 -4.42 23.26
C PRO A 118 1.19 -3.02 22.63
N ALA A 119 2.27 -2.64 21.94
CA ALA A 119 2.39 -1.33 21.31
C ALA A 119 1.33 -1.12 20.21
N TYR A 120 1.10 -2.12 19.35
CA TYR A 120 0.08 -2.03 18.31
C TYR A 120 -1.35 -2.08 18.84
N ARG A 121 -1.59 -2.78 19.95
CA ARG A 121 -2.92 -2.75 20.61
C ARG A 121 -3.25 -1.36 21.14
N GLU A 122 -2.31 -0.70 21.79
CA GLU A 122 -2.47 0.69 22.25
C GLU A 122 -2.66 1.64 21.07
N GLN A 123 -1.87 1.49 20.01
CA GLN A 123 -1.98 2.32 18.80
C GLN A 123 -3.32 2.12 18.07
N LEU A 124 -3.85 0.89 18.01
CA LEU A 124 -5.16 0.60 17.44
C LEU A 124 -6.28 1.34 18.20
N GLU A 125 -6.24 1.30 19.55
CA GLU A 125 -7.19 2.02 20.38
C GLU A 125 -7.09 3.54 20.18
N ALA A 126 -5.87 4.07 20.13
CA ALA A 126 -5.62 5.48 19.87
C ALA A 126 -6.08 5.91 18.47
N THR A 127 -5.79 5.09 17.43
CA THR A 127 -6.23 5.32 16.04
C THR A 127 -7.76 5.40 15.96
N ALA A 128 -8.45 4.43 16.54
CA ALA A 128 -9.92 4.43 16.59
C ALA A 128 -10.46 5.61 17.39
N GLY A 129 -9.83 5.95 18.53
CA GLY A 129 -10.18 7.11 19.36
C GLY A 129 -10.04 8.45 18.63
N ALA A 130 -9.11 8.56 17.69
CA ALA A 130 -8.95 9.72 16.81
C ALA A 130 -9.98 9.75 15.65
N GLY A 131 -10.80 8.70 15.49
CA GLY A 131 -11.73 8.55 14.37
C GLY A 131 -11.07 8.11 13.06
N TRP A 132 -9.86 7.57 13.11
CA TRP A 132 -9.09 7.07 11.97
C TRP A 132 -9.26 5.56 11.81
N SER A 133 -8.99 5.02 10.62
CA SER A 133 -9.37 3.65 10.29
C SER A 133 -8.26 2.79 9.68
N GLN A 134 -7.05 3.32 9.52
CA GLN A 134 -5.91 2.54 9.02
C GLN A 134 -4.66 2.79 9.87
N LEU A 135 -3.85 1.74 10.05
CA LEU A 135 -2.61 1.76 10.82
C LEU A 135 -1.53 1.01 10.06
N ILE A 136 -0.40 1.67 9.79
CA ILE A 136 0.73 1.07 9.07
C ILE A 136 1.46 0.03 9.92
N CYS A 137 1.98 -1.02 9.27
CA CYS A 137 2.92 -1.97 9.86
C CYS A 137 3.99 -2.41 8.86
N PHE A 138 5.07 -3.00 9.37
CA PHE A 138 6.24 -3.39 8.59
C PHE A 138 6.65 -4.84 8.88
N SER A 139 7.16 -5.54 7.84
CA SER A 139 7.62 -6.91 7.99
C SER A 139 8.90 -7.02 8.84
N GLY A 140 9.81 -6.07 8.67
CA GLY A 140 11.18 -6.17 9.16
C GLY A 140 12.13 -6.79 8.13
N ASN A 141 13.42 -6.83 8.48
CA ASN A 141 14.46 -7.43 7.65
C ASN A 141 14.45 -8.97 7.74
N ARG A 142 14.89 -9.64 6.69
CA ARG A 142 15.06 -11.10 6.65
C ARG A 142 16.07 -11.57 7.67
N ASP A 143 17.26 -10.96 7.75
CA ASP A 143 18.37 -11.42 8.58
C ASP A 143 18.59 -12.94 8.47
N GLY A 144 18.56 -13.43 7.23
CA GLY A 144 18.69 -14.85 6.91
C GLY A 144 17.45 -15.72 7.08
N LEU A 145 16.29 -15.15 7.43
CA LEU A 145 15.01 -15.87 7.48
C LEU A 145 14.48 -16.08 6.05
N ASP A 146 14.02 -17.28 5.74
CA ASP A 146 13.36 -17.54 4.45
C ASP A 146 11.96 -16.92 4.41
N ASP A 147 11.42 -16.75 3.18
CA ASP A 147 10.17 -16.05 2.94
C ASP A 147 8.96 -16.77 3.55
N ALA A 148 8.94 -18.10 3.56
CA ALA A 148 7.84 -18.88 4.13
C ALA A 148 7.82 -18.78 5.67
N ALA A 149 9.00 -18.88 6.29
CA ALA A 149 9.13 -18.74 7.74
C ALA A 149 8.80 -17.32 8.22
N GLY A 150 9.23 -16.30 7.47
CA GLY A 150 8.89 -14.90 7.76
C GLY A 150 7.40 -14.63 7.64
N LEU A 151 6.76 -15.14 6.60
CA LEU A 151 5.32 -15.02 6.37
C LEU A 151 4.52 -15.66 7.50
N GLU A 152 4.82 -16.90 7.87
CA GLU A 152 4.13 -17.61 8.93
C GLU A 152 4.31 -16.93 10.29
N THR A 153 5.53 -16.48 10.59
CA THR A 153 5.81 -15.76 11.85
C THR A 153 5.02 -14.44 11.90
N MET A 154 5.01 -13.68 10.81
CA MET A 154 4.25 -12.44 10.75
C MET A 154 2.74 -12.69 10.92
N ALA A 155 2.18 -13.73 10.27
CA ALA A 155 0.78 -14.09 10.43
C ALA A 155 0.43 -14.38 11.90
N GLN A 156 1.25 -15.18 12.60
CA GLN A 156 1.05 -15.50 14.03
C GLN A 156 1.10 -14.26 14.94
N GLY A 157 1.94 -13.28 14.61
CA GLY A 157 1.98 -12.01 15.33
C GLY A 157 0.72 -11.18 15.12
N LEU A 158 0.31 -11.03 13.86
CA LEU A 158 -0.88 -10.28 13.47
C LEU A 158 -2.17 -10.88 14.06
N GLU A 159 -2.30 -12.19 14.10
CA GLU A 159 -3.44 -12.89 14.70
C GLU A 159 -3.71 -12.46 16.16
N GLN A 160 -2.70 -11.96 16.89
CA GLN A 160 -2.85 -11.48 18.25
C GLN A 160 -3.47 -10.10 18.38
N ILE A 161 -3.44 -9.28 17.33
CA ILE A 161 -3.98 -7.91 17.33
C ILE A 161 -5.24 -7.75 16.47
N LEU A 162 -5.40 -8.56 15.42
CA LEU A 162 -6.50 -8.41 14.45
C LEU A 162 -7.91 -8.56 15.03
N PRO A 163 -8.17 -9.40 16.06
CA PRO A 163 -9.48 -9.40 16.72
C PRO A 163 -9.82 -8.07 17.41
N LEU A 164 -8.81 -7.32 17.90
CA LEU A 164 -9.00 -5.97 18.42
C LEU A 164 -9.23 -4.98 17.25
N ALA A 165 -8.42 -5.06 16.21
CA ALA A 165 -8.57 -4.23 15.02
C ALA A 165 -9.97 -4.34 14.40
N ASP A 166 -10.55 -5.56 14.37
CA ASP A 166 -11.90 -5.78 13.87
C ASP A 166 -12.96 -5.13 14.75
N ARG A 167 -12.88 -5.27 16.06
CA ARG A 167 -13.81 -4.59 16.99
C ARG A 167 -13.76 -3.07 16.90
N LEU A 168 -12.57 -2.53 16.63
CA LEU A 168 -12.35 -1.08 16.52
C LEU A 168 -12.62 -0.53 15.12
N GLY A 169 -12.81 -1.39 14.11
CA GLY A 169 -12.98 -0.98 12.72
C GLY A 169 -11.71 -0.46 12.06
N VAL A 170 -10.52 -0.76 12.60
CA VAL A 170 -9.22 -0.32 12.07
C VAL A 170 -8.59 -1.42 11.23
N THR A 171 -8.09 -1.07 10.04
CA THR A 171 -7.34 -1.98 9.16
C THR A 171 -5.85 -1.77 9.36
N VAL A 172 -5.13 -2.85 9.63
CA VAL A 172 -3.67 -2.86 9.67
C VAL A 172 -3.15 -3.05 8.25
N CYS A 173 -2.29 -2.15 7.80
CA CYS A 173 -1.77 -2.12 6.44
C CYS A 173 -0.26 -2.37 6.41
N LEU A 174 0.14 -3.47 5.77
CA LEU A 174 1.55 -3.78 5.54
C LEU A 174 2.08 -3.00 4.34
N GLU A 175 3.09 -2.20 4.55
CA GLU A 175 3.78 -1.53 3.44
C GLU A 175 4.81 -2.44 2.77
N LEU A 176 4.75 -2.45 1.42
CA LEU A 176 5.71 -3.16 0.58
C LEU A 176 6.85 -2.21 0.21
N PHE A 177 8.10 -2.62 0.51
CA PHE A 177 9.29 -1.82 0.20
C PHE A 177 10.18 -2.43 -0.86
N ASN A 178 11.01 -1.61 -1.48
CA ASN A 178 12.08 -2.13 -2.33
C ASN A 178 13.30 -2.54 -1.50
N SER A 179 13.77 -3.78 -1.69
CA SER A 179 15.01 -4.30 -1.10
C SER A 179 16.24 -4.07 -2.00
N LYS A 180 16.02 -3.63 -3.25
CA LYS A 180 17.09 -3.41 -4.23
C LYS A 180 17.91 -2.14 -3.99
N VAL A 181 17.28 -1.07 -3.46
CA VAL A 181 17.89 0.26 -3.35
C VAL A 181 17.81 0.80 -1.94
N ASP A 182 16.59 1.01 -1.40
CA ASP A 182 16.39 1.83 -0.20
C ASP A 182 16.37 1.04 1.11
N HIS A 183 15.81 -0.18 1.08
CA HIS A 183 15.61 -1.02 2.26
C HIS A 183 16.24 -2.41 2.09
N PRO A 184 17.58 -2.52 1.94
CA PRO A 184 18.24 -3.80 1.76
C PRO A 184 17.79 -4.81 2.81
N ASP A 185 17.50 -6.05 2.36
CA ASP A 185 17.08 -7.17 3.20
C ASP A 185 15.65 -7.08 3.77
N TYR A 186 14.85 -6.06 3.43
CA TYR A 186 13.44 -6.00 3.85
C TYR A 186 12.65 -7.20 3.31
N GLN A 187 11.77 -7.80 4.14
CA GLN A 187 11.14 -9.07 3.79
C GLN A 187 9.94 -8.91 2.85
N ALA A 188 9.05 -7.97 3.12
CA ALA A 188 7.86 -7.74 2.30
C ALA A 188 8.19 -6.90 1.05
N ASP A 189 9.04 -7.42 0.17
CA ASP A 189 9.57 -6.70 -0.99
C ASP A 189 8.95 -7.11 -2.33
N SER A 190 7.84 -7.84 -2.28
CA SER A 190 7.07 -8.22 -3.48
C SER A 190 5.57 -8.27 -3.21
N THR A 191 4.78 -7.92 -4.21
CA THR A 191 3.31 -7.99 -4.14
C THR A 191 2.84 -9.43 -3.92
N ALA A 192 3.47 -10.40 -4.57
CA ALA A 192 3.10 -11.82 -4.41
C ALA A 192 3.26 -12.30 -2.96
N TRP A 193 4.34 -11.90 -2.27
CA TRP A 193 4.54 -12.24 -0.86
C TRP A 193 3.50 -11.56 0.04
N GLY A 194 3.22 -10.27 -0.21
CA GLY A 194 2.21 -9.52 0.53
C GLY A 194 0.80 -10.11 0.37
N VAL A 195 0.40 -10.47 -0.85
CA VAL A 195 -0.89 -11.11 -1.14
C VAL A 195 -0.99 -12.47 -0.45
N ALA A 196 0.06 -13.30 -0.52
CA ALA A 196 0.09 -14.58 0.18
C ALA A 196 -0.08 -14.41 1.70
N LEU A 197 0.49 -13.36 2.29
CA LEU A 197 0.29 -13.04 3.70
C LEU A 197 -1.16 -12.60 3.99
N VAL A 198 -1.77 -11.77 3.14
CA VAL A 198 -3.19 -11.38 3.28
C VAL A 198 -4.10 -12.61 3.24
N GLU A 199 -3.86 -13.53 2.31
CA GLU A 199 -4.59 -14.79 2.21
C GLU A 199 -4.38 -15.69 3.43
N ARG A 200 -3.13 -15.86 3.88
CA ARG A 200 -2.77 -16.67 5.05
C ARG A 200 -3.42 -16.13 6.34
N VAL A 201 -3.46 -14.81 6.52
CA VAL A 201 -4.09 -14.14 7.67
C VAL A 201 -5.62 -14.23 7.59
N GLY A 202 -6.21 -14.10 6.42
CA GLY A 202 -7.64 -14.27 6.17
C GLY A 202 -8.56 -13.25 6.86
N SER A 203 -8.01 -12.16 7.42
CA SER A 203 -8.77 -11.14 8.13
C SER A 203 -9.18 -10.00 7.20
N PRO A 204 -10.42 -9.47 7.27
CA PRO A 204 -10.78 -8.26 6.53
C PRO A 204 -10.06 -7.01 7.05
N ARG A 205 -9.42 -7.09 8.24
CA ARG A 205 -8.69 -6.01 8.89
C ARG A 205 -7.18 -6.06 8.67
N PHE A 206 -6.72 -6.84 7.70
CA PHE A 206 -5.33 -6.83 7.26
C PHE A 206 -5.27 -6.69 5.74
N ARG A 207 -4.56 -5.70 5.26
CA ARG A 207 -4.40 -5.36 3.84
C ARG A 207 -3.00 -4.85 3.57
N LEU A 208 -2.70 -4.59 2.29
CA LEU A 208 -1.45 -4.00 1.84
C LEU A 208 -1.58 -2.47 1.69
N LEU A 209 -0.52 -1.78 1.99
CA LEU A 209 -0.19 -0.49 1.45
C LEU A 209 0.74 -0.74 0.27
N TYR A 210 0.29 -0.39 -0.93
CA TYR A 210 1.06 -0.52 -2.15
C TYR A 210 1.75 0.80 -2.47
N ASP A 211 3.06 0.87 -2.28
CA ASP A 211 3.85 2.01 -2.72
C ASP A 211 4.31 1.81 -4.17
N VAL A 212 3.80 2.65 -5.07
CA VAL A 212 4.10 2.61 -6.50
C VAL A 212 5.60 2.80 -6.76
N TYR A 213 6.27 3.66 -6.00
CA TYR A 213 7.71 3.87 -6.11
C TYR A 213 8.49 2.59 -5.81
N HIS A 214 8.18 1.96 -4.68
CA HIS A 214 8.87 0.75 -4.26
C HIS A 214 8.61 -0.41 -5.23
N MET A 215 7.38 -0.61 -5.64
CA MET A 215 7.02 -1.75 -6.49
C MET A 215 7.43 -1.54 -7.95
N GLN A 216 7.54 -0.30 -8.43
CA GLN A 216 8.18 -0.05 -9.72
C GLN A 216 9.65 -0.53 -9.74
N ILE A 217 10.41 -0.25 -8.69
CA ILE A 217 11.81 -0.69 -8.55
C ILE A 217 11.91 -2.22 -8.47
N MET A 218 10.99 -2.86 -7.77
CA MET A 218 11.03 -4.31 -7.55
C MET A 218 10.47 -5.11 -8.71
N GLU A 219 9.32 -4.74 -9.23
CA GLU A 219 8.51 -5.59 -10.11
C GLU A 219 8.21 -4.93 -11.47
N GLY A 220 7.97 -3.61 -11.48
CA GLY A 220 7.40 -2.94 -12.64
C GLY A 220 5.93 -3.35 -12.87
N ASP A 221 5.42 -3.15 -14.10
CA ASP A 221 4.05 -3.55 -14.52
C ASP A 221 2.95 -3.15 -13.51
N VAL A 222 3.14 -1.95 -12.93
CA VAL A 222 2.39 -1.44 -11.77
C VAL A 222 0.88 -1.45 -11.98
N ILE A 223 0.41 -1.06 -13.18
CA ILE A 223 -1.04 -0.97 -13.46
C ILE A 223 -1.70 -2.34 -13.33
N ARG A 224 -1.14 -3.37 -13.98
CA ARG A 224 -1.69 -4.73 -13.91
C ARG A 224 -1.62 -5.27 -12.50
N THR A 225 -0.48 -5.14 -11.82
CA THR A 225 -0.30 -5.63 -10.46
C THR A 225 -1.31 -5.00 -9.50
N LEU A 226 -1.50 -3.66 -9.55
CA LEU A 226 -2.49 -2.96 -8.75
C LEU A 226 -3.92 -3.44 -9.01
N THR A 227 -4.30 -3.60 -10.29
CA THR A 227 -5.67 -3.97 -10.65
C THR A 227 -5.99 -5.44 -10.37
N ASP A 228 -5.02 -6.35 -10.57
CA ASP A 228 -5.19 -7.78 -10.31
C ASP A 228 -5.28 -8.10 -8.82
N HIS A 229 -4.66 -7.27 -7.96
CA HIS A 229 -4.61 -7.49 -6.51
C HIS A 229 -5.34 -6.42 -5.69
N LEU A 230 -6.24 -5.65 -6.31
CA LEU A 230 -6.91 -4.52 -5.66
C LEU A 230 -7.66 -4.91 -4.38
N ASP A 231 -8.24 -6.09 -4.32
CA ASP A 231 -8.94 -6.61 -3.14
C ASP A 231 -8.03 -6.80 -1.91
N ALA A 232 -6.71 -6.95 -2.13
CA ALA A 232 -5.71 -7.05 -1.09
C ALA A 232 -5.14 -5.68 -0.66
N ILE A 233 -5.39 -4.60 -1.44
CA ILE A 233 -4.77 -3.28 -1.27
C ILE A 233 -5.79 -2.31 -0.66
N ALA A 234 -5.43 -1.68 0.47
CA ALA A 234 -6.26 -0.67 1.12
C ALA A 234 -5.75 0.76 0.92
N HIS A 235 -4.46 0.93 0.59
CA HIS A 235 -3.82 2.25 0.51
C HIS A 235 -2.75 2.27 -0.59
N VAL A 236 -2.51 3.46 -1.17
CA VAL A 236 -1.54 3.64 -2.27
C VAL A 236 -0.67 4.85 -2.00
N HIS A 237 0.67 4.65 -2.02
CA HIS A 237 1.68 5.72 -1.99
C HIS A 237 2.27 5.98 -3.37
N THR A 238 2.78 7.20 -3.59
CA THR A 238 3.33 7.66 -4.86
C THR A 238 4.61 8.45 -4.67
N ALA A 239 5.63 8.16 -5.48
CA ALA A 239 6.82 8.98 -5.65
C ALA A 239 7.48 8.72 -7.01
N GLY A 240 8.37 9.60 -7.46
CA GLY A 240 9.08 9.46 -8.75
C GLY A 240 10.20 8.43 -8.69
N VAL A 241 10.32 7.60 -9.74
CA VAL A 241 11.43 6.67 -9.93
C VAL A 241 12.30 7.17 -11.08
N PRO A 242 13.62 7.25 -10.90
CA PRO A 242 14.40 6.98 -9.69
C PRO A 242 14.37 8.13 -8.67
N GLY A 243 14.80 7.85 -7.44
CA GLY A 243 15.21 8.86 -6.46
C GLY A 243 14.14 9.29 -5.45
N ARG A 244 12.89 8.80 -5.58
CA ARG A 244 11.76 9.13 -4.67
C ARG A 244 11.42 10.63 -4.64
N HIS A 245 11.63 11.32 -5.78
CA HIS A 245 11.37 12.74 -5.94
C HIS A 245 10.00 13.01 -6.55
N GLU A 246 9.81 14.22 -7.12
CA GLU A 246 8.58 14.66 -7.78
C GLU A 246 8.08 13.64 -8.82
N ILE A 247 6.76 13.61 -9.04
CA ILE A 247 6.13 12.70 -10.02
C ILE A 247 5.89 13.39 -11.39
N ASP A 248 6.75 14.33 -11.74
CA ASP A 248 6.71 15.09 -13.00
C ASP A 248 7.36 14.33 -14.19
N GLU A 249 7.77 15.02 -15.25
CA GLU A 249 8.39 14.41 -16.42
C GLU A 249 9.86 14.01 -16.22
N SER A 250 10.47 14.28 -15.06
CA SER A 250 11.86 13.92 -14.76
C SER A 250 12.05 12.46 -14.35
N GLN A 251 10.94 11.70 -14.21
CA GLN A 251 10.91 10.32 -13.72
C GLN A 251 10.19 9.38 -14.70
N GLU A 252 10.25 8.06 -14.48
CA GLU A 252 9.85 7.05 -15.49
C GLU A 252 8.37 6.62 -15.44
N LEU A 253 7.61 6.93 -14.37
CA LEU A 253 6.22 6.51 -14.18
C LEU A 253 5.24 7.51 -14.81
N PHE A 254 4.24 7.01 -15.51
CA PHE A 254 3.16 7.84 -16.03
C PHE A 254 1.92 7.79 -15.11
N TYR A 255 1.95 8.57 -14.02
CA TYR A 255 0.91 8.59 -13.00
C TYR A 255 -0.52 8.80 -13.51
N PRO A 256 -0.78 9.67 -14.52
CA PRO A 256 -2.13 9.78 -15.06
C PRO A 256 -2.74 8.48 -15.59
N ALA A 257 -1.92 7.52 -16.07
CA ALA A 257 -2.44 6.21 -16.49
C ALA A 257 -2.70 5.30 -15.27
N ILE A 258 -1.84 5.36 -14.25
CA ILE A 258 -1.95 4.56 -13.03
C ILE A 258 -3.25 4.91 -12.29
N VAL A 259 -3.49 6.21 -12.05
CA VAL A 259 -4.68 6.67 -11.30
C VAL A 259 -5.98 6.44 -12.06
N ARG A 260 -5.98 6.58 -13.41
CA ARG A 260 -7.14 6.20 -14.22
C ARG A 260 -7.46 4.70 -14.13
N ALA A 261 -6.44 3.86 -14.05
CA ALA A 261 -6.65 2.41 -13.88
C ALA A 261 -7.22 2.09 -12.49
N LEU A 262 -6.74 2.74 -11.43
CA LEU A 262 -7.29 2.63 -10.08
C LEU A 262 -8.76 3.06 -10.03
N ASP A 263 -9.09 4.21 -10.62
CA ASP A 263 -10.46 4.72 -10.68
C ASP A 263 -11.39 3.77 -11.46
N ALA A 264 -10.96 3.32 -12.63
CA ALA A 264 -11.70 2.35 -13.46
C ALA A 264 -11.91 1.00 -12.76
N ALA A 265 -10.97 0.58 -11.90
CA ALA A 265 -11.08 -0.63 -11.07
C ALA A 265 -11.97 -0.42 -9.82
N GLY A 266 -12.42 0.82 -9.55
CA GLY A 266 -13.29 1.14 -8.42
C GLY A 266 -12.55 1.33 -7.09
N TYR A 267 -11.25 1.67 -7.11
CA TYR A 267 -10.51 2.00 -5.90
C TYR A 267 -11.12 3.22 -5.22
N GLY A 268 -11.58 3.07 -3.98
CA GLY A 268 -12.25 4.13 -3.21
C GLY A 268 -11.45 4.63 -2.00
N GLY A 269 -10.16 4.29 -1.92
CA GLY A 269 -9.26 4.64 -0.81
C GLY A 269 -8.63 6.02 -0.95
N TYR A 270 -7.34 6.10 -0.62
CA TYR A 270 -6.53 7.30 -0.76
C TYR A 270 -5.31 7.03 -1.63
N VAL A 271 -4.93 8.03 -2.42
CA VAL A 271 -3.65 8.10 -3.14
C VAL A 271 -2.83 9.19 -2.45
N ALA A 272 -1.75 8.78 -1.78
CA ALA A 272 -0.94 9.65 -0.94
C ALA A 272 0.38 10.02 -1.61
N GLN A 273 0.70 11.30 -1.56
CA GLN A 273 1.96 11.84 -2.06
C GLN A 273 3.06 11.62 -1.03
N GLU A 274 4.07 10.83 -1.36
CA GLU A 274 5.18 10.47 -0.46
C GLU A 274 6.56 10.77 -1.07
N PHE A 275 6.60 11.61 -2.09
CA PHE A 275 7.85 12.01 -2.72
C PHE A 275 8.63 13.04 -1.88
N ILE A 276 9.95 13.04 -2.02
CA ILE A 276 10.86 14.00 -1.37
C ILE A 276 11.07 15.19 -2.32
N PRO A 277 10.55 16.38 -2.00
CA PRO A 277 10.71 17.55 -2.87
C PRO A 277 12.19 17.94 -3.05
N THR A 278 12.57 18.21 -4.31
CA THR A 278 13.92 18.72 -4.65
C THR A 278 13.98 20.25 -4.73
N GLY A 279 12.83 20.89 -4.86
CA GLY A 279 12.67 22.34 -4.97
C GLY A 279 11.65 22.90 -3.99
N ASP A 280 10.89 23.92 -4.44
CA ASP A 280 9.78 24.46 -3.64
C ASP A 280 8.69 23.38 -3.49
N PRO A 281 8.40 22.93 -2.26
CA PRO A 281 7.48 21.82 -2.03
C PRO A 281 6.02 22.15 -2.41
N ARG A 282 5.60 23.42 -2.36
CA ARG A 282 4.21 23.78 -2.62
C ARG A 282 3.80 23.59 -4.09
N PRO A 283 4.48 24.16 -5.10
CA PRO A 283 4.16 23.87 -6.50
C PRO A 283 4.38 22.40 -6.86
N ALA A 284 5.38 21.72 -6.27
CA ALA A 284 5.61 20.30 -6.48
C ALA A 284 4.40 19.46 -6.01
N LEU A 285 3.88 19.72 -4.82
CA LEU A 285 2.70 19.03 -4.29
C LEU A 285 1.44 19.35 -5.10
N ALA A 286 1.26 20.61 -5.53
CA ALA A 286 0.14 21.01 -6.38
C ALA A 286 0.17 20.28 -7.75
N ASP A 287 1.35 20.14 -8.36
CA ASP A 287 1.53 19.41 -9.61
C ASP A 287 1.25 17.91 -9.45
N ALA A 288 1.71 17.32 -8.35
CA ALA A 288 1.45 15.92 -8.02
C ALA A 288 -0.05 15.62 -7.86
N VAL A 289 -0.78 16.45 -7.12
CA VAL A 289 -2.24 16.34 -6.99
C VAL A 289 -2.91 16.43 -8.38
N ARG A 290 -2.53 17.40 -9.20
CA ARG A 290 -3.07 17.57 -10.55
C ARG A 290 -2.82 16.34 -11.43
N ARG A 291 -1.64 15.73 -11.39
CA ARG A 291 -1.29 14.52 -12.16
C ARG A 291 -2.05 13.28 -11.70
N CYS A 292 -2.40 13.23 -10.44
CA CYS A 292 -3.19 12.15 -9.84
C CYS A 292 -4.70 12.42 -9.82
N THR A 293 -5.18 13.49 -10.45
CA THR A 293 -6.62 13.78 -10.61
C THR A 293 -7.13 13.21 -11.95
N VAL A 294 -8.30 12.53 -11.96
CA VAL A 294 -8.95 11.91 -13.12
C VAL A 294 -10.24 12.62 -13.50
#